data_84d15fb3002cb3f592fe1248c50ed78d
#
_entry.id   84d15fb3002cb3f592fe1248c50ed78d
#
_cell.length_a   1.000
_cell.length_b   1.000
_cell.length_c   1.000
_cell.angle_alpha   90.00
_cell.angle_beta   90.00
_cell.angle_gamma   90.00
#
_symmetry.space_group_name_H-M   'P 1'
#
loop_
_entity.id
_entity.type
_entity.pdbx_description
1 polymer ?
#
loop_
_entity_poly.entity_id
_entity_poly.type
_entity_poly.pdbx_seq_one_letter_code
_entity_poly.pdbx_strand_id
1 'polypeptide(L)'
;KKTFAFSVHFSSLWYNLPMTDLQKTILQKSSGENRLDPDQQRLYMGTFRERILLTLSFSEATSKDLQGHFPAICQDLKEKYPQLFLKISPNLSDLIQISLMKEAQAAGITTTIVDEKIANSPYAILFHTDHAVDLENISLNHTFLNLLKKDPTKNAEKKGLWQKFFGG
;
A
#
# COMPACT_ATOMS: atom_id res chain seq x y z
N LYS A 1 -62.10 53.54 -5.78
CA LYS A 1 -61.34 52.35 -6.22
C LYS A 1 -60.25 52.11 -5.17
N LYS A 2 -60.46 51.12 -4.29
CA LYS A 2 -59.47 50.70 -3.29
C LYS A 2 -58.77 49.46 -3.85
N THR A 3 -57.49 49.60 -4.15
CA THR A 3 -56.61 48.49 -4.52
C THR A 3 -56.10 47.83 -3.27
N PHE A 4 -56.47 46.58 -3.02
CA PHE A 4 -55.94 45.73 -1.96
C PHE A 4 -54.65 45.10 -2.49
N ALA A 5 -53.51 45.48 -1.89
CA ALA A 5 -52.25 44.79 -2.08
C ALA A 5 -52.19 43.58 -1.13
N PHE A 6 -52.18 42.36 -1.70
CA PHE A 6 -51.99 41.12 -0.99
C PHE A 6 -50.48 40.90 -0.86
N SER A 7 -49.95 41.22 0.33
CA SER A 7 -48.56 40.90 0.67
C SER A 7 -48.47 39.44 1.09
N VAL A 8 -47.96 38.58 0.20
CA VAL A 8 -47.67 37.19 0.53
C VAL A 8 -46.34 37.16 1.25
N HIS A 9 -46.39 37.09 2.59
CA HIS A 9 -45.22 36.80 3.41
C HIS A 9 -44.90 35.33 3.26
N PHE A 10 -43.95 34.99 2.37
CA PHE A 10 -43.38 33.64 2.24
C PHE A 10 -42.38 33.49 3.40
N SER A 11 -42.87 32.96 4.52
CA SER A 11 -42.02 32.64 5.67
C SER A 11 -41.07 31.48 5.29
N SER A 12 -39.80 31.80 5.33
CA SER A 12 -38.65 30.95 5.15
C SER A 12 -38.49 29.92 6.30
N LEU A 13 -39.35 28.90 6.34
CA LEU A 13 -39.37 27.90 7.42
C LEU A 13 -38.99 26.48 6.98
N TRP A 14 -38.22 26.35 5.87
CA TRP A 14 -37.92 25.02 5.30
C TRP A 14 -36.45 24.59 5.33
N TYR A 15 -35.59 25.23 6.13
CA TYR A 15 -34.15 24.95 6.05
C TYR A 15 -33.50 24.29 7.28
N ASN A 16 -34.23 23.45 8.05
CA ASN A 16 -33.57 22.68 9.11
C ASN A 16 -34.25 21.34 9.34
N LEU A 17 -34.44 20.53 8.29
CA LEU A 17 -34.65 19.10 8.49
C LEU A 17 -33.28 18.43 8.54
N PRO A 18 -32.96 17.71 9.64
CA PRO A 18 -31.72 16.93 9.69
C PRO A 18 -31.73 15.91 8.56
N MET A 19 -30.74 15.96 7.69
CA MET A 19 -30.59 14.98 6.61
C MET A 19 -30.48 13.60 7.21
N THR A 20 -31.34 12.69 6.79
CA THR A 20 -31.28 11.28 7.20
C THR A 20 -29.98 10.67 6.66
N ASP A 21 -29.44 9.65 7.35
CA ASP A 21 -28.20 8.97 6.93
C ASP A 21 -28.30 8.42 5.52
N LEU A 22 -29.51 8.04 5.08
CA LEU A 22 -29.77 7.59 3.72
C LEU A 22 -29.58 8.71 2.69
N GLN A 23 -30.07 9.93 2.99
CA GLN A 23 -29.90 11.10 2.10
C GLN A 23 -28.44 11.51 2.01
N LYS A 24 -27.66 11.45 3.09
CA LYS A 24 -26.22 11.68 3.09
C LYS A 24 -25.51 10.64 2.21
N THR A 25 -25.89 9.37 2.34
CA THR A 25 -25.30 8.28 1.54
C THR A 25 -25.62 8.42 0.05
N ILE A 26 -26.85 8.83 -0.30
CA ILE A 26 -27.24 9.06 -1.71
C ILE A 26 -26.52 10.27 -2.29
N LEU A 27 -26.40 11.36 -1.52
CA LEU A 27 -25.67 12.56 -1.96
C LEU A 27 -24.18 12.27 -2.15
N GLN A 28 -23.60 11.50 -1.26
CA GLN A 28 -22.20 11.05 -1.32
C GLN A 28 -21.93 10.16 -2.55
N LYS A 29 -22.88 9.29 -2.91
CA LYS A 29 -22.78 8.46 -4.12
C LYS A 29 -23.03 9.24 -5.41
N SER A 30 -23.89 10.26 -5.39
CA SER A 30 -24.23 11.07 -6.56
C SER A 30 -23.20 12.15 -6.89
N SER A 31 -22.40 12.60 -5.91
CA SER A 31 -21.33 13.58 -6.12
C SER A 31 -20.06 12.99 -6.74
N GLY A 32 -20.06 11.69 -7.09
CA GLY A 32 -18.88 11.01 -7.67
C GLY A 32 -17.69 10.92 -6.72
N GLU A 33 -17.80 11.47 -5.52
CA GLU A 33 -16.90 11.19 -4.43
C GLU A 33 -17.22 9.79 -3.89
N ASN A 34 -16.77 8.76 -4.59
CA ASN A 34 -16.39 7.52 -3.92
C ASN A 34 -15.25 7.91 -2.96
N ARG A 35 -15.59 8.47 -1.83
CA ARG A 35 -14.68 8.53 -0.69
C ARG A 35 -14.47 7.09 -0.28
N LEU A 36 -13.47 6.56 -0.90
CA LEU A 36 -12.75 5.39 -0.51
C LEU A 36 -12.63 5.43 1.00
N ASP A 37 -13.02 4.36 1.63
CA ASP A 37 -13.02 4.18 3.06
C ASP A 37 -11.74 4.80 3.65
N PRO A 38 -11.80 5.92 4.38
CA PRO A 38 -10.62 6.62 4.87
C PRO A 38 -9.82 5.74 5.84
N ASP A 39 -10.47 4.78 6.47
CA ASP A 39 -9.82 3.83 7.38
C ASP A 39 -9.01 2.81 6.57
N GLN A 40 -9.53 2.37 5.43
CA GLN A 40 -8.79 1.51 4.50
C GLN A 40 -7.55 2.24 3.95
N GLN A 41 -7.68 3.51 3.58
CA GLN A 41 -6.53 4.29 3.11
C GLN A 41 -5.45 4.48 4.19
N ARG A 42 -5.85 4.70 5.44
CA ARG A 42 -4.89 4.75 6.56
C ARG A 42 -4.22 3.41 6.79
N LEU A 43 -5.00 2.32 6.77
CA LEU A 43 -4.51 0.96 6.95
C LEU A 43 -3.46 0.59 5.90
N TYR A 44 -3.69 0.96 4.64
CA TYR A 44 -2.85 0.59 3.51
C TYR A 44 -2.03 1.75 2.93
N MET A 45 -1.58 2.68 3.78
CA MET A 45 -0.66 3.76 3.40
C MET A 45 -1.13 4.57 2.18
N GLY A 46 -2.43 4.90 2.10
CA GLY A 46 -3.02 5.68 1.00
C GLY A 46 -3.22 4.90 -0.30
N THR A 47 -3.23 3.55 -0.25
CA THR A 47 -3.61 2.70 -1.38
C THR A 47 -4.84 1.83 -1.04
N PHE A 48 -5.26 0.97 -1.97
CA PHE A 48 -6.44 0.14 -1.83
C PHE A 48 -6.06 -1.32 -1.64
N ARG A 49 -6.85 -2.06 -0.83
CA ARG A 49 -6.64 -3.48 -0.56
C ARG A 49 -6.50 -4.32 -1.82
N GLU A 50 -7.33 -4.06 -2.82
CA GLU A 50 -7.36 -4.76 -4.10
C GLU A 50 -6.08 -4.63 -4.93
N ARG A 51 -5.26 -3.60 -4.67
CA ARG A 51 -4.00 -3.34 -5.38
C ARG A 51 -2.79 -3.91 -4.67
N ILE A 52 -2.95 -4.44 -3.46
CA ILE A 52 -1.84 -4.87 -2.63
C ILE A 52 -1.41 -6.28 -3.01
N LEU A 53 -0.11 -6.44 -3.18
CA LEU A 53 0.52 -7.72 -3.46
C LEU A 53 1.13 -8.35 -2.21
N LEU A 54 1.79 -7.52 -1.38
CA LEU A 54 2.51 -7.97 -0.21
C LEU A 54 2.54 -6.88 0.85
N THR A 55 2.30 -7.27 2.10
CA THR A 55 2.49 -6.41 3.28
C THR A 55 3.49 -7.04 4.23
N LEU A 56 4.29 -6.20 4.87
CA LEU A 56 5.29 -6.58 5.87
C LEU A 56 5.06 -5.77 7.14
N SER A 57 5.02 -6.43 8.27
CA SER A 57 4.97 -5.80 9.58
C SER A 57 6.32 -5.16 9.95
N PHE A 58 6.35 -4.34 11.00
CA PHE A 58 7.60 -3.74 11.50
C PHE A 58 8.59 -4.80 11.98
N SER A 59 8.11 -5.88 12.62
CA SER A 59 8.96 -6.98 13.07
C SER A 59 9.61 -7.73 11.91
N GLU A 60 8.88 -7.97 10.84
CA GLU A 60 9.40 -8.61 9.62
C GLU A 60 10.40 -7.70 8.91
N ALA A 61 10.07 -6.42 8.74
CA ALA A 61 10.93 -5.43 8.05
C ALA A 61 12.29 -5.23 8.74
N THR A 62 12.35 -5.38 10.06
CA THR A 62 13.60 -5.26 10.84
C THR A 62 14.38 -6.56 10.96
N SER A 63 13.81 -7.70 10.52
CA SER A 63 14.47 -8.99 10.62
C SER A 63 15.65 -9.10 9.64
N LYS A 64 16.74 -9.72 10.08
CA LYS A 64 17.91 -9.97 9.22
C LYS A 64 17.59 -10.91 8.08
N ASP A 65 16.68 -11.86 8.30
CA ASP A 65 16.26 -12.83 7.30
C ASP A 65 15.55 -12.15 6.14
N LEU A 66 14.66 -11.19 6.42
CA LEU A 66 14.03 -10.41 5.38
C LEU A 66 15.05 -9.58 4.60
N GLN A 67 15.95 -8.87 5.29
CA GLN A 67 16.95 -8.02 4.63
C GLN A 67 17.79 -8.83 3.63
N GLY A 68 18.16 -10.07 3.97
CA GLY A 68 18.89 -10.97 3.08
C GLY A 68 18.09 -11.45 1.87
N HIS A 69 16.77 -11.57 2.00
CA HIS A 69 15.89 -12.08 0.94
C HIS A 69 15.13 -10.98 0.19
N PHE A 70 15.19 -9.74 0.67
CA PHE A 70 14.44 -8.63 0.09
C PHE A 70 14.75 -8.37 -1.39
N PRO A 71 16.00 -8.44 -1.87
CA PRO A 71 16.30 -8.32 -3.30
C PRO A 71 15.61 -9.40 -4.15
N ALA A 72 15.58 -10.65 -3.65
CA ALA A 72 14.92 -11.75 -4.35
C ALA A 72 13.39 -11.56 -4.40
N ILE A 73 12.79 -11.05 -3.33
CA ILE A 73 11.37 -10.69 -3.28
C ILE A 73 11.07 -9.60 -4.30
N CYS A 74 11.89 -8.56 -4.36
CA CYS A 74 11.74 -7.45 -5.32
C CYS A 74 11.80 -7.96 -6.76
N GLN A 75 12.74 -8.84 -7.09
CA GLN A 75 12.87 -9.41 -8.43
C GLN A 75 11.67 -10.27 -8.80
N ASP A 76 11.26 -11.20 -7.93
CA ASP A 76 10.12 -12.10 -8.18
C ASP A 76 8.81 -11.33 -8.40
N LEU A 77 8.58 -10.28 -7.57
CA LEU A 77 7.41 -9.43 -7.73
C LEU A 77 7.48 -8.58 -8.99
N LYS A 78 8.66 -8.06 -9.34
CA LYS A 78 8.84 -7.22 -10.54
C LYS A 78 8.68 -8.00 -11.83
N GLU A 79 9.10 -9.27 -11.87
CA GLU A 79 8.90 -10.17 -13.01
C GLU A 79 7.40 -10.46 -13.24
N LYS A 80 6.64 -10.64 -12.15
CA LYS A 80 5.20 -10.93 -12.23
C LYS A 80 4.36 -9.67 -12.49
N TYR A 81 4.79 -8.52 -11.95
CA TYR A 81 4.07 -7.25 -12.00
C TYR A 81 4.98 -6.13 -12.51
N PRO A 82 4.99 -5.85 -13.81
CA PRO A 82 5.86 -4.82 -14.39
C PRO A 82 5.65 -3.42 -13.81
N GLN A 83 4.40 -3.08 -13.44
CA GLN A 83 4.07 -1.81 -12.78
C GLN A 83 3.95 -2.02 -11.27
N LEU A 84 5.11 -2.16 -10.62
CA LEU A 84 5.23 -2.39 -9.19
C LEU A 84 5.70 -1.14 -8.46
N PHE A 85 5.05 -0.86 -7.34
CA PHE A 85 5.35 0.24 -6.44
C PHE A 85 5.61 -0.27 -5.03
N LEU A 86 6.51 0.40 -4.32
CA LEU A 86 6.84 0.14 -2.94
C LEU A 86 6.53 1.34 -2.08
N LYS A 87 5.81 1.14 -0.98
CA LYS A 87 5.60 2.13 0.06
C LYS A 87 6.30 1.69 1.34
N ILE A 88 7.01 2.62 1.95
CA ILE A 88 7.78 2.42 3.18
C ILE A 88 7.23 3.37 4.24
N SER A 89 7.00 2.85 5.45
CA SER A 89 6.58 3.65 6.60
C SER A 89 7.71 4.56 7.08
N PRO A 90 7.45 5.83 7.41
CA PRO A 90 8.41 6.73 8.00
C PRO A 90 8.82 6.33 9.43
N ASN A 91 8.05 5.42 10.07
CA ASN A 91 8.34 4.92 11.42
C ASN A 91 9.46 3.86 11.47
N LEU A 92 9.96 3.42 10.31
CA LEU A 92 11.20 2.63 10.25
C LEU A 92 12.42 3.53 10.46
N SER A 93 13.52 2.98 10.99
CA SER A 93 14.76 3.73 11.08
C SER A 93 15.31 4.12 9.69
N ASP A 94 15.95 5.30 9.59
CA ASP A 94 16.47 5.83 8.34
C ASP A 94 17.42 4.85 7.63
N LEU A 95 18.23 4.13 8.39
CA LEU A 95 19.16 3.12 7.85
C LEU A 95 18.41 2.01 7.12
N ILE A 96 17.30 1.52 7.68
CA ILE A 96 16.48 0.48 7.08
C ILE A 96 15.75 1.04 5.87
N GLN A 97 15.16 2.24 5.97
CA GLN A 97 14.48 2.90 4.84
C GLN A 97 15.42 3.04 3.65
N ILE A 98 16.64 3.55 3.87
CA ILE A 98 17.64 3.76 2.80
C ILE A 98 18.07 2.41 2.19
N SER A 99 18.28 1.38 3.02
CA SER A 99 18.65 0.06 2.52
C SER A 99 17.56 -0.53 1.62
N LEU A 100 16.31 -0.54 2.09
CA LEU A 100 15.17 -1.05 1.34
C LEU A 100 14.91 -0.26 0.04
N MET A 101 15.07 1.07 0.08
CA MET A 101 14.96 1.91 -1.12
C MET A 101 16.02 1.54 -2.17
N LYS A 102 17.28 1.37 -1.77
CA LYS A 102 18.35 1.00 -2.69
C LYS A 102 18.10 -0.34 -3.36
N GLU A 103 17.69 -1.35 -2.60
CA GLU A 103 17.39 -2.68 -3.12
C GLU A 103 16.19 -2.65 -4.08
N ALA A 104 15.13 -1.94 -3.72
CA ALA A 104 13.95 -1.80 -4.58
C ALA A 104 14.26 -1.03 -5.86
N GLN A 105 15.04 0.05 -5.78
CA GLN A 105 15.48 0.83 -6.95
C GLN A 105 16.38 0.00 -7.87
N ALA A 106 17.26 -0.83 -7.32
CA ALA A 106 18.10 -1.75 -8.09
C ALA A 106 17.25 -2.76 -8.89
N ALA A 107 16.08 -3.15 -8.38
CA ALA A 107 15.10 -3.98 -9.08
C ALA A 107 14.17 -3.17 -10.03
N GLY A 108 14.35 -1.86 -10.15
CA GLY A 108 13.51 -0.98 -10.98
C GLY A 108 12.11 -0.73 -10.40
N ILE A 109 11.95 -0.77 -9.08
CA ILE A 109 10.69 -0.52 -8.38
C ILE A 109 10.64 0.94 -7.93
N THR A 110 9.54 1.62 -8.26
CA THR A 110 9.29 2.98 -7.77
C THR A 110 8.96 2.94 -6.28
N THR A 111 9.77 3.62 -5.47
CA THR A 111 9.68 3.59 -4.01
C THR A 111 9.29 4.95 -3.45
N THR A 112 8.37 4.97 -2.49
CA THR A 112 7.89 6.17 -1.81
C THR A 112 7.89 5.95 -0.29
N ILE A 113 8.48 6.89 0.46
CA ILE A 113 8.27 6.97 1.92
C ILE A 113 6.97 7.74 2.13
N VAL A 114 6.08 7.18 2.93
CA VAL A 114 4.74 7.73 3.15
C VAL A 114 4.81 8.93 4.10
N ASP A 115 3.89 9.90 3.94
CA ASP A 115 3.77 11.03 4.86
C ASP A 115 3.34 10.54 6.26
N GLU A 116 3.88 11.17 7.32
CA GLU A 116 3.57 10.86 8.72
C GLU A 116 2.07 10.91 9.04
N LYS A 117 1.31 11.75 8.33
CA LYS A 117 -0.15 11.84 8.48
C LYS A 117 -0.90 10.57 8.09
N ILE A 118 -0.28 9.73 7.26
CA ILE A 118 -0.84 8.47 6.75
C ILE A 118 -0.14 7.27 7.42
N ALA A 119 0.83 7.52 8.29
CA ALA A 119 1.73 6.52 8.87
C ALA A 119 1.12 5.62 9.97
N ASN A 120 -0.16 5.78 10.31
CA ASN A 120 -0.85 4.94 11.31
C ASN A 120 -1.22 3.53 10.77
N SER A 121 -0.43 3.00 9.85
CA SER A 121 -0.56 1.65 9.35
C SER A 121 0.17 0.66 10.25
N PRO A 122 -0.35 -0.56 10.49
CA PRO A 122 0.37 -1.63 11.17
C PRO A 122 1.49 -2.22 10.30
N TYR A 123 1.54 -1.85 9.03
CA TYR A 123 2.52 -2.33 8.07
C TYR A 123 3.70 -1.36 7.97
N ALA A 124 4.90 -1.90 7.92
CA ALA A 124 6.13 -1.15 7.70
C ALA A 124 6.44 -0.97 6.22
N ILE A 125 6.09 -1.98 5.41
CA ILE A 125 6.36 -2.03 3.98
C ILE A 125 5.12 -2.58 3.27
N LEU A 126 4.84 -2.04 2.07
CA LEU A 126 3.72 -2.44 1.26
C LEU A 126 4.08 -2.39 -0.23
N PHE A 127 3.93 -3.52 -0.91
CA PHE A 127 4.03 -3.61 -2.38
C PHE A 127 2.64 -3.53 -2.99
N HIS A 128 2.47 -2.69 -4.01
CA HIS A 128 1.19 -2.55 -4.71
C HIS A 128 1.38 -2.29 -6.21
N THR A 129 0.30 -2.48 -6.95
CA THR A 129 0.18 -2.16 -8.37
C THR A 129 -0.65 -0.89 -8.58
N ASP A 130 -0.72 -0.40 -9.81
CA ASP A 130 -1.60 0.70 -10.24
C ASP A 130 -3.04 0.24 -10.53
N HIS A 131 -3.27 -1.07 -10.68
CA HIS A 131 -4.55 -1.70 -10.95
C HIS A 131 -4.92 -2.72 -9.87
N ALA A 132 -6.18 -3.15 -9.84
CA ALA A 132 -6.68 -4.16 -8.91
C ALA A 132 -6.16 -5.56 -9.29
N VAL A 133 -5.65 -6.30 -8.31
CA VAL A 133 -5.14 -7.68 -8.46
C VAL A 133 -5.93 -8.66 -7.59
N ASP A 134 -6.61 -8.15 -6.55
CA ASP A 134 -7.50 -8.89 -5.64
C ASP A 134 -6.89 -10.18 -5.06
N LEU A 135 -5.64 -10.12 -4.61
CA LEU A 135 -4.98 -11.25 -3.97
C LEU A 135 -5.63 -11.57 -2.61
N GLU A 136 -6.00 -12.81 -2.40
CA GLU A 136 -6.60 -13.30 -1.16
C GLU A 136 -5.62 -13.16 0.02
N ASN A 137 -4.37 -13.57 -0.16
CA ASN A 137 -3.31 -13.52 0.85
C ASN A 137 -2.21 -12.54 0.43
N ILE A 138 -1.99 -11.52 1.28
CA ILE A 138 -1.00 -10.46 1.08
C ILE A 138 0.14 -10.49 2.12
N SER A 139 0.18 -11.49 3.00
CA SER A 139 1.21 -11.61 4.02
C SER A 139 2.46 -12.31 3.51
N LEU A 140 3.63 -11.95 4.06
CA LEU A 140 4.92 -12.52 3.71
C LEU A 140 4.94 -14.05 3.85
N ASN A 141 4.40 -14.56 4.94
CA ASN A 141 4.41 -15.99 5.26
C ASN A 141 3.66 -16.85 4.23
N HIS A 142 2.63 -16.33 3.58
CA HIS A 142 1.88 -17.05 2.56
C HIS A 142 2.55 -17.02 1.19
N THR A 143 3.08 -15.86 0.83
CA THR A 143 3.58 -15.61 -0.53
C THR A 143 5.02 -16.09 -0.73
N PHE A 144 5.85 -15.99 0.32
CA PHE A 144 7.30 -16.22 0.23
C PHE A 144 7.86 -17.24 1.21
N LEU A 145 7.03 -18.10 1.82
CA LEU A 145 7.47 -19.17 2.75
C LEU A 145 8.59 -20.05 2.17
N ASN A 146 8.57 -20.27 0.86
CA ASN A 146 9.58 -21.09 0.19
C ASN A 146 10.92 -20.35 0.00
N LEU A 147 10.90 -19.03 -0.09
CA LEU A 147 12.12 -18.21 -0.17
C LEU A 147 12.77 -18.07 1.19
N LEU A 148 11.98 -17.88 2.26
CA LEU A 148 12.48 -17.78 3.63
C LEU A 148 13.04 -19.10 4.17
N LYS A 149 12.57 -20.24 3.66
CA LYS A 149 13.09 -21.58 4.01
C LYS A 149 14.31 -22.02 3.20
N LYS A 150 14.66 -21.28 2.14
CA LYS A 150 15.81 -21.58 1.30
C LYS A 150 17.03 -20.88 1.92
N ASP A 151 17.81 -21.64 2.69
CA ASP A 151 19.07 -21.18 3.28
C ASP A 151 19.93 -20.44 2.24
N PRO A 152 20.42 -19.23 2.55
CA PRO A 152 21.29 -18.46 1.65
C PRO A 152 22.63 -19.16 1.36
N THR A 153 23.00 -20.16 2.16
CA THR A 153 24.25 -20.91 2.03
C THR A 153 24.37 -21.78 0.77
N LYS A 154 23.26 -22.18 0.14
CA LYS A 154 23.33 -23.02 -1.08
C LYS A 154 23.68 -22.29 -2.38
N ASN A 155 23.60 -20.95 -2.40
CA ASN A 155 24.01 -20.18 -3.59
C ASN A 155 25.50 -19.80 -3.57
N ALA A 156 26.16 -19.84 -2.41
CA ALA A 156 27.59 -19.59 -2.30
C ALA A 156 28.41 -20.79 -2.81
N GLU A 157 27.91 -22.03 -2.64
CA GLU A 157 28.62 -23.23 -3.10
C GLU A 157 28.66 -23.37 -4.63
N LYS A 158 27.63 -22.88 -5.34
CA LYS A 158 27.64 -22.91 -6.82
C LYS A 158 28.64 -21.98 -7.46
N LYS A 159 28.93 -20.81 -6.84
CA LYS A 159 29.99 -19.91 -7.33
C LYS A 159 31.39 -20.45 -7.08
N GLY A 160 31.61 -21.17 -5.99
CA GLY A 160 32.92 -21.79 -5.67
C GLY A 160 33.28 -22.96 -6.59
N LEU A 161 32.30 -23.69 -7.08
CA LEU A 161 32.55 -24.83 -8.00
C LEU A 161 32.96 -24.36 -9.40
N TRP A 162 32.42 -23.26 -9.90
CA TRP A 162 32.77 -22.71 -11.22
C TRP A 162 34.18 -22.14 -11.26
N GLN A 163 34.68 -21.55 -10.15
CA GLN A 163 36.06 -21.04 -10.07
C GLN A 163 37.09 -22.15 -10.00
N LYS A 164 36.73 -23.36 -9.50
CA LYS A 164 37.63 -24.53 -9.48
C LYS A 164 37.75 -25.23 -10.83
N PHE A 165 36.80 -25.06 -11.74
CA PHE A 165 36.82 -25.73 -13.05
C PHE A 165 37.42 -24.87 -14.17
N PHE A 166 37.52 -23.56 -14.02
CA PHE A 166 38.00 -22.65 -15.08
C PHE A 166 39.17 -21.76 -14.65
N GLY A 167 39.80 -22.03 -13.52
CA GLY A 167 40.99 -21.31 -13.01
C GLY A 167 42.19 -22.26 -12.93
N GLY A 168 42.63 -22.72 -14.09
CA GLY A 168 43.88 -23.45 -14.25
C GLY A 168 44.64 -22.93 -15.47
#